data_b3ae3f8fdabd107dad1e78c7c5277ecb
#
_entry.id   b3ae3f8fdabd107dad1e78c7c5277ecb
#
_cell.length_a   1.000
_cell.length_b   1.000
_cell.length_c   1.000
_cell.angle_alpha   90.00
_cell.angle_beta   90.00
_cell.angle_gamma   90.00
#
_symmetry.space_group_name_H-M   'P 1'
#
loop_
_entity.id
_entity.type
_entity.pdbx_description
1 polymer ?
#
loop_
_entity_poly.entity_id
_entity_poly.type
_entity_poly.pdbx_seq_one_letter_code
_entity_poly.pdbx_strand_id
1 'polypeptide(L)'
;RAKVNGGQLANAVLGEGDIDFSYINHALSIRKLYIPVGEGILAAQGGMSSNGDFDIQAAASNMDISWIRRVTEKENITLDGKMTAAVDLKGTKENPQIDFSVGIDHPVYNGYAFDDISFMGNTEGDVIYISQALVRRNPYKASMKGSIPVNVLTRVSSANAAPLDLDINLDHADMNALALFFNPVTSAEGPIKGYVKVSGAWD
;
A
#
# COMPACT_ATOMS: atom_id res chain seq x y z
N ARG A 1 -14.63 5.95 25.42
CA ARG A 1 -14.78 7.03 24.43
C ARG A 1 -13.68 8.05 24.65
N ALA A 2 -12.96 8.41 23.60
CA ALA A 2 -12.02 9.53 23.62
C ALA A 2 -12.30 10.43 22.41
N LYS A 3 -12.06 11.73 22.59
CA LYS A 3 -12.03 12.69 21.48
C LYS A 3 -10.58 13.09 21.26
N VAL A 4 -10.17 13.14 20.01
CA VAL A 4 -8.89 13.75 19.60
C VAL A 4 -9.20 15.20 19.27
N ASN A 5 -8.69 16.13 20.07
CA ASN A 5 -8.92 17.57 19.89
C ASN A 5 -7.74 18.22 19.18
N GLY A 6 -7.35 17.65 18.05
CA GLY A 6 -6.19 18.11 17.29
C GLY A 6 -4.86 17.47 17.74
N GLY A 7 -3.85 17.66 16.94
CA GLY A 7 -2.52 17.12 17.15
C GLY A 7 -1.72 17.13 15.85
N GLN A 8 -0.57 16.48 15.85
CA GLN A 8 0.22 16.27 14.64
C GLN A 8 0.69 14.82 14.59
N LEU A 9 0.55 14.19 13.42
CA LEU A 9 1.13 12.90 13.10
C LEU A 9 2.03 13.06 11.87
N ALA A 10 3.33 12.84 12.04
CA ALA A 10 4.32 13.04 10.97
C ALA A 10 4.17 14.40 10.27
N ASN A 11 3.93 15.47 11.03
CA ASN A 11 3.64 16.85 10.61
C ASN A 11 2.31 17.06 9.86
N ALA A 12 1.47 16.05 9.71
CA ALA A 12 0.09 16.25 9.28
C ALA A 12 -0.76 16.72 10.47
N VAL A 13 -1.56 17.75 10.24
CA VAL A 13 -2.47 18.27 11.28
C VAL A 13 -3.61 17.27 11.43
N LEU A 14 -3.83 16.82 12.66
CA LEU A 14 -5.00 16.03 13.01
C LEU A 14 -6.16 16.96 13.35
N GLY A 15 -7.30 16.72 12.72
CA GLY A 15 -8.55 17.40 13.06
C GLY A 15 -9.23 16.81 14.30
N GLU A 16 -10.42 17.32 14.61
CA GLU A 16 -11.25 16.73 15.66
C GLU A 16 -11.72 15.33 15.24
N GLY A 17 -11.29 14.32 15.98
CA GLY A 17 -11.60 12.92 15.71
C GLY A 17 -12.42 12.26 16.82
N ASP A 18 -13.14 11.23 16.44
CA ASP A 18 -13.89 10.36 17.35
C ASP A 18 -13.22 9.02 17.47
N ILE A 19 -12.90 8.61 18.70
CA ILE A 19 -12.42 7.25 18.98
C ILE A 19 -13.33 6.62 20.04
N ASP A 20 -13.94 5.51 19.69
CA ASP A 20 -14.76 4.70 20.59
C ASP A 20 -14.25 3.27 20.57
N PHE A 21 -13.54 2.88 21.61
CA PHE A 21 -13.02 1.53 21.77
C PHE A 21 -13.23 1.01 23.19
N SER A 22 -13.16 -0.27 23.35
CA SER A 22 -13.10 -0.95 24.65
C SER A 22 -12.09 -2.09 24.62
N TYR A 23 -11.42 -2.30 25.74
CA TYR A 23 -10.53 -3.44 25.95
C TYR A 23 -10.94 -4.11 27.26
N ILE A 24 -11.53 -5.31 27.18
CA ILE A 24 -12.08 -6.03 28.32
C ILE A 24 -11.76 -7.51 28.13
N ASN A 25 -11.22 -8.16 29.17
CA ASN A 25 -10.89 -9.58 29.15
C ASN A 25 -10.06 -10.02 27.92
N HIS A 26 -9.02 -9.25 27.58
CA HIS A 26 -8.14 -9.46 26.42
C HIS A 26 -8.84 -9.32 25.06
N ALA A 27 -10.08 -8.87 25.02
CA ALA A 27 -10.77 -8.55 23.78
C ALA A 27 -10.72 -7.05 23.51
N LEU A 28 -10.36 -6.67 22.30
CA LEU A 28 -10.40 -5.30 21.79
C LEU A 28 -11.64 -5.13 20.91
N SER A 29 -12.42 -4.10 21.14
CA SER A 29 -13.50 -3.69 20.25
C SER A 29 -13.33 -2.23 19.87
N ILE A 30 -13.19 -1.95 18.59
CA ILE A 30 -13.14 -0.61 17.99
C ILE A 30 -14.51 -0.39 17.36
N ARG A 31 -15.41 0.32 18.06
CA ARG A 31 -16.73 0.65 17.54
C ARG A 31 -16.66 1.76 16.49
N LYS A 32 -15.72 2.66 16.67
CA LYS A 32 -15.46 3.77 15.75
C LYS A 32 -14.06 4.31 15.98
N LEU A 33 -13.30 4.42 14.92
CA LEU A 33 -12.14 5.28 14.83
C LEU A 33 -12.38 6.18 13.61
N TYR A 34 -12.36 7.48 13.81
CA TYR A 34 -12.50 8.48 12.77
C TYR A 34 -11.57 9.64 13.09
N ILE A 35 -10.57 9.84 12.26
CA ILE A 35 -9.53 10.86 12.48
C ILE A 35 -9.30 11.61 11.17
N PRO A 36 -9.71 12.90 11.07
CA PRO A 36 -9.28 13.74 9.98
C PRO A 36 -7.76 13.99 10.06
N VAL A 37 -7.08 13.88 8.91
CA VAL A 37 -5.62 14.07 8.80
C VAL A 37 -5.35 14.98 7.61
N GLY A 38 -5.12 16.27 7.85
CA GLY A 38 -5.10 17.27 6.80
C GLY A 38 -6.44 17.32 6.06
N GLU A 39 -6.42 17.07 4.76
CA GLU A 39 -7.63 16.96 3.91
C GLU A 39 -8.19 15.54 3.83
N GLY A 40 -7.49 14.57 4.38
CA GLY A 40 -7.86 13.17 4.36
C GLY A 40 -8.55 12.69 5.64
N ILE A 41 -8.96 11.44 5.62
CA ILE A 41 -9.65 10.77 6.73
C ILE A 41 -9.05 9.38 6.92
N LEU A 42 -8.79 9.03 8.18
CA LEU A 42 -8.56 7.66 8.62
C LEU A 42 -9.79 7.16 9.37
N ALA A 43 -10.28 5.99 9.02
CA ALA A 43 -11.39 5.33 9.69
C ALA A 43 -11.04 3.86 9.97
N ALA A 44 -11.52 3.32 11.10
CA ALA A 44 -11.42 1.90 11.38
C ALA A 44 -12.57 1.45 12.30
N GLN A 45 -12.92 0.16 12.18
CA GLN A 45 -13.87 -0.54 13.04
C GLN A 45 -13.49 -2.01 13.15
N GLY A 46 -14.09 -2.72 14.12
CA GLY A 46 -13.86 -4.16 14.31
C GLY A 46 -13.19 -4.45 15.63
N GLY A 47 -12.33 -5.47 15.69
CA GLY A 47 -11.66 -5.78 16.92
C GLY A 47 -10.85 -7.07 16.92
N MET A 48 -10.52 -7.49 18.13
CA MET A 48 -9.83 -8.75 18.41
C MET A 48 -10.59 -9.46 19.54
N SER A 49 -10.94 -10.71 19.33
CA SER A 49 -11.55 -11.55 20.35
C SER A 49 -10.58 -11.89 21.47
N SER A 50 -11.09 -12.39 22.59
CA SER A 50 -10.24 -12.87 23.69
C SER A 50 -9.36 -14.07 23.31
N ASN A 51 -9.70 -14.77 22.25
CA ASN A 51 -8.94 -15.90 21.70
C ASN A 51 -7.87 -15.45 20.70
N GLY A 52 -7.78 -14.13 20.40
CA GLY A 52 -6.80 -13.58 19.48
C GLY A 52 -7.23 -13.53 18.01
N ASP A 53 -8.51 -13.84 17.72
CA ASP A 53 -9.04 -13.70 16.36
C ASP A 53 -9.28 -12.23 16.02
N PHE A 54 -8.83 -11.77 14.85
CA PHE A 54 -9.04 -10.43 14.35
C PHE A 54 -10.23 -10.38 13.39
N ASP A 55 -10.97 -9.27 13.45
CA ASP A 55 -11.89 -8.82 12.41
C ASP A 55 -11.87 -7.28 12.43
N ILE A 56 -10.99 -6.69 11.65
CA ILE A 56 -10.73 -5.25 11.65
C ILE A 56 -10.80 -4.75 10.21
N GLN A 57 -11.58 -3.71 10.01
CA GLN A 57 -11.67 -2.95 8.77
C GLN A 57 -11.08 -1.57 8.98
N ALA A 58 -10.19 -1.16 8.09
CA ALA A 58 -9.59 0.16 8.10
C ALA A 58 -9.64 0.78 6.70
N ALA A 59 -9.84 2.08 6.65
CA ALA A 59 -9.85 2.84 5.41
C ALA A 59 -9.14 4.19 5.59
N ALA A 60 -8.48 4.62 4.53
CA ALA A 60 -7.94 5.95 4.37
C ALA A 60 -8.53 6.57 3.11
N SER A 61 -8.98 7.81 3.18
CA SER A 61 -9.52 8.54 2.03
C SER A 61 -8.80 9.87 1.87
N ASN A 62 -8.45 10.22 0.63
CA ASN A 62 -7.85 11.51 0.27
C ASN A 62 -6.61 11.88 1.11
N MET A 63 -5.80 10.87 1.48
CA MET A 63 -4.60 11.06 2.27
C MET A 63 -3.46 11.57 1.40
N ASP A 64 -2.82 12.64 1.82
CA ASP A 64 -1.59 13.12 1.18
C ASP A 64 -0.46 12.10 1.41
N ILE A 65 0.15 11.57 0.33
CA ILE A 65 1.20 10.55 0.44
C ILE A 65 2.59 11.12 0.73
N SER A 66 2.77 12.42 0.73
CA SER A 66 4.07 13.06 1.01
C SER A 66 4.63 12.71 2.40
N TRP A 67 3.76 12.30 3.35
CA TRP A 67 4.17 11.85 4.67
C TRP A 67 5.00 10.55 4.64
N ILE A 68 4.81 9.69 3.63
CA ILE A 68 5.57 8.43 3.49
C ILE A 68 7.08 8.72 3.42
N ARG A 69 7.47 9.77 2.71
CA ARG A 69 8.87 10.23 2.62
C ARG A 69 9.49 10.47 4.00
N ARG A 70 8.72 11.07 4.91
CA ARG A 70 9.18 11.41 6.26
C ARG A 70 9.32 10.19 7.16
N VAL A 71 8.41 9.22 7.01
CA VAL A 71 8.42 7.98 7.79
C VAL A 71 9.54 7.03 7.32
N THR A 72 9.85 7.04 6.03
CA THR A 72 10.88 6.15 5.45
C THR A 72 12.29 6.73 5.49
N GLU A 73 12.48 7.95 6.04
CA GLU A 73 13.76 8.67 6.11
C GLU A 73 14.45 8.87 4.73
N LYS A 74 13.69 8.72 3.64
CA LYS A 74 14.18 8.91 2.28
C LYS A 74 13.91 10.35 1.81
N GLU A 75 14.69 11.29 2.33
CA GLU A 75 14.54 12.72 2.04
C GLU A 75 14.77 13.09 0.57
N ASN A 76 15.50 12.27 -0.16
CA ASN A 76 15.87 12.53 -1.57
C ASN A 76 14.78 12.09 -2.57
N ILE A 77 13.63 11.62 -2.12
CA ILE A 77 12.52 11.21 -2.99
C ILE A 77 11.43 12.26 -2.94
N THR A 78 11.06 12.81 -4.10
CA THR A 78 9.83 13.59 -4.24
C THR A 78 8.67 12.63 -4.44
N LEU A 79 7.69 12.66 -3.54
CA LEU A 79 6.49 11.82 -3.59
C LEU A 79 5.29 12.67 -3.20
N ASP A 80 4.40 12.89 -4.16
CA ASP A 80 3.15 13.65 -3.99
C ASP A 80 1.99 12.87 -4.59
N GLY A 81 0.77 13.19 -4.17
CA GLY A 81 -0.46 12.55 -4.63
C GLY A 81 -1.46 12.33 -3.50
N LYS A 82 -2.67 11.94 -3.87
CA LYS A 82 -3.76 11.65 -2.92
C LYS A 82 -4.06 10.16 -2.92
N MET A 83 -4.00 9.55 -1.76
CA MET A 83 -4.21 8.11 -1.59
C MET A 83 -5.58 7.81 -0.98
N THR A 84 -6.23 6.81 -1.55
CA THR A 84 -7.36 6.11 -0.94
C THR A 84 -6.97 4.65 -0.75
N ALA A 85 -7.18 4.11 0.43
CA ALA A 85 -6.83 2.73 0.76
C ALA A 85 -7.92 2.08 1.61
N ALA A 86 -8.10 0.78 1.46
CA ALA A 86 -8.92 -0.05 2.33
C ALA A 86 -8.17 -1.32 2.68
N VAL A 87 -8.35 -1.79 3.92
CA VAL A 87 -7.74 -3.00 4.45
C VAL A 87 -8.78 -3.74 5.29
N ASP A 88 -8.98 -5.01 4.99
CA ASP A 88 -9.70 -5.97 5.83
C ASP A 88 -8.69 -6.95 6.43
N LEU A 89 -8.57 -6.96 7.75
CA LEU A 89 -7.72 -7.87 8.51
C LEU A 89 -8.59 -8.88 9.24
N LYS A 90 -8.41 -10.15 8.95
CA LYS A 90 -9.10 -11.29 9.57
C LYS A 90 -8.13 -12.39 9.99
N GLY A 91 -8.63 -13.35 10.76
CA GLY A 91 -7.87 -14.52 11.19
C GLY A 91 -7.18 -14.34 12.54
N THR A 92 -6.06 -14.99 12.74
CA THR A 92 -5.30 -14.98 13.99
C THR A 92 -3.93 -14.34 13.82
N LYS A 93 -3.22 -14.11 14.92
CA LYS A 93 -1.85 -13.60 14.89
C LYS A 93 -0.90 -14.54 14.12
N GLU A 94 -1.15 -15.86 14.22
CA GLU A 94 -0.34 -16.91 13.58
C GLU A 94 -0.72 -17.09 12.10
N ASN A 95 -1.95 -16.76 11.73
CA ASN A 95 -2.45 -16.87 10.36
C ASN A 95 -3.33 -15.66 9.99
N PRO A 96 -2.74 -14.48 9.83
CA PRO A 96 -3.47 -13.29 9.41
C PRO A 96 -3.85 -13.39 7.94
N GLN A 97 -5.08 -13.00 7.64
CA GLN A 97 -5.59 -12.81 6.28
C GLN A 97 -5.83 -11.32 6.09
N ILE A 98 -5.21 -10.75 5.09
CA ILE A 98 -5.30 -9.32 4.80
C ILE A 98 -5.76 -9.15 3.36
N ASP A 99 -6.94 -8.58 3.16
CA ASP A 99 -7.37 -8.07 1.86
C ASP A 99 -7.08 -6.57 1.82
N PHE A 100 -6.53 -6.09 0.72
CA PHE A 100 -6.20 -4.68 0.60
C PHE A 100 -6.45 -4.12 -0.79
N SER A 101 -6.77 -2.84 -0.82
CA SER A 101 -6.81 -2.03 -2.03
C SER A 101 -6.21 -0.65 -1.77
N VAL A 102 -5.44 -0.15 -2.73
CA VAL A 102 -4.84 1.19 -2.68
C VAL A 102 -5.02 1.84 -4.05
N GLY A 103 -5.47 3.06 -4.06
CA GLY A 103 -5.49 3.94 -5.23
C GLY A 103 -4.75 5.23 -4.91
N ILE A 104 -3.98 5.75 -5.86
CA ILE A 104 -3.29 7.02 -5.74
C ILE A 104 -3.63 7.86 -6.96
N ASP A 105 -4.25 8.99 -6.72
CA ASP A 105 -4.62 9.95 -7.75
C ASP A 105 -3.50 10.95 -7.98
N HIS A 106 -3.17 11.16 -9.26
CA HIS A 106 -2.14 12.09 -9.72
C HIS A 106 -0.81 11.98 -8.97
N PRO A 107 -0.25 10.74 -8.82
CA PRO A 107 1.01 10.60 -8.11
C PRO A 107 2.17 11.22 -8.89
N VAL A 108 3.06 11.88 -8.15
CA VAL A 108 4.34 12.37 -8.68
C VAL A 108 5.47 11.67 -7.94
N TYR A 109 6.35 11.01 -8.66
CA TYR A 109 7.53 10.36 -8.13
C TYR A 109 8.80 10.90 -8.79
N ASN A 110 9.66 11.57 -8.03
CA ASN A 110 10.90 12.20 -8.53
C ASN A 110 10.67 13.12 -9.76
N GLY A 111 9.56 13.87 -9.73
CA GLY A 111 9.16 14.76 -10.83
C GLY A 111 8.44 14.07 -11.99
N TYR A 112 8.31 12.75 -11.97
CA TYR A 112 7.58 12.02 -12.98
C TYR A 112 6.11 11.85 -12.54
N ALA A 113 5.19 12.50 -13.27
CA ALA A 113 3.77 12.49 -12.95
C ALA A 113 3.05 11.33 -13.65
N PHE A 114 2.10 10.71 -12.94
CA PHE A 114 1.17 9.71 -13.46
C PHE A 114 -0.26 10.20 -13.29
N ASP A 115 -1.20 9.61 -14.05
CA ASP A 115 -2.62 9.91 -13.88
C ASP A 115 -3.16 9.20 -12.63
N ASP A 116 -2.88 7.92 -12.52
CA ASP A 116 -3.21 7.12 -11.34
C ASP A 116 -2.35 5.86 -11.21
N ILE A 117 -2.26 5.39 -9.98
CA ILE A 117 -1.70 4.08 -9.62
C ILE A 117 -2.74 3.37 -8.75
N SER A 118 -3.04 2.12 -9.06
CA SER A 118 -3.88 1.28 -8.20
C SER A 118 -3.25 -0.09 -7.96
N PHE A 119 -3.51 -0.61 -6.78
CA PHE A 119 -2.95 -1.86 -6.30
C PHE A 119 -3.97 -2.57 -5.42
N MET A 120 -4.25 -3.83 -5.68
CA MET A 120 -5.15 -4.64 -4.87
C MET A 120 -4.69 -6.09 -4.82
N GLY A 121 -4.96 -6.73 -3.70
CA GLY A 121 -4.55 -8.11 -3.46
C GLY A 121 -4.91 -8.57 -2.06
N ASN A 122 -4.37 -9.72 -1.71
CA ASN A 122 -4.53 -10.32 -0.39
C ASN A 122 -3.24 -11.00 0.06
N THR A 123 -3.19 -11.39 1.33
CA THR A 123 -2.12 -12.21 1.86
C THR A 123 -2.64 -13.58 2.27
N GLU A 124 -1.86 -14.61 2.02
CA GLU A 124 -2.07 -15.96 2.55
C GLU A 124 -0.73 -16.48 3.09
N GLY A 125 -0.64 -16.63 4.41
CA GLY A 125 0.63 -16.94 5.08
C GLY A 125 1.70 -15.88 4.75
N ASP A 126 2.84 -16.33 4.26
CA ASP A 126 3.99 -15.48 3.91
C ASP A 126 3.99 -15.04 2.44
N VAL A 127 2.85 -15.07 1.76
CA VAL A 127 2.73 -14.69 0.35
C VAL A 127 1.71 -13.57 0.17
N ILE A 128 2.08 -12.55 -0.58
CA ILE A 128 1.21 -11.48 -1.05
C ILE A 128 0.76 -11.83 -2.47
N TYR A 129 -0.51 -12.02 -2.68
CA TYR A 129 -1.13 -12.20 -3.98
C TYR A 129 -1.63 -10.86 -4.51
N ILE A 130 -1.08 -10.44 -5.63
CA ILE A 130 -1.48 -9.23 -6.34
C ILE A 130 -2.52 -9.64 -7.37
N SER A 131 -3.78 -9.33 -7.12
CA SER A 131 -4.86 -9.55 -8.09
C SER A 131 -4.79 -8.56 -9.24
N GLN A 132 -4.39 -7.32 -8.93
CA GLN A 132 -4.18 -6.26 -9.90
C GLN A 132 -3.23 -5.19 -9.35
N ALA A 133 -2.24 -4.81 -10.14
CA ALA A 133 -1.56 -3.53 -10.02
C ALA A 133 -1.65 -2.82 -11.39
N LEU A 134 -1.96 -1.55 -11.39
CA LEU A 134 -2.15 -0.74 -12.59
C LEU A 134 -1.46 0.60 -12.41
N VAL A 135 -0.71 1.01 -13.43
CA VAL A 135 -0.10 2.34 -13.52
C VAL A 135 -0.54 2.97 -14.83
N ARG A 136 -1.07 4.18 -14.79
CA ARG A 136 -1.50 4.94 -15.96
C ARG A 136 -0.81 6.29 -16.03
N ARG A 137 -0.42 6.64 -17.24
CA ARG A 137 0.00 7.96 -17.66
C ARG A 137 -0.40 8.09 -19.13
N ASN A 138 -1.55 8.65 -19.40
CA ASN A 138 -2.16 8.66 -20.73
C ASN A 138 -1.19 9.16 -21.82
N PRO A 139 -1.00 8.43 -22.93
CA PRO A 139 -1.69 7.20 -23.33
C PRO A 139 -1.06 5.89 -22.79
N TYR A 140 -0.10 5.97 -21.90
CA TYR A 140 0.71 4.85 -21.40
C TYR A 140 0.01 4.09 -20.28
N LYS A 141 0.13 2.76 -20.30
CA LYS A 141 -0.44 1.86 -19.31
C LYS A 141 0.46 0.66 -19.06
N ALA A 142 0.64 0.33 -17.79
CA ALA A 142 1.26 -0.93 -17.36
C ALA A 142 0.40 -1.62 -16.32
N SER A 143 0.33 -2.94 -16.34
CA SER A 143 -0.38 -3.73 -15.34
C SER A 143 0.44 -4.93 -14.90
N MET A 144 0.22 -5.37 -13.67
CA MET A 144 0.92 -6.50 -13.07
C MET A 144 -0.07 -7.31 -12.22
N LYS A 145 0.13 -8.62 -12.17
CA LYS A 145 -0.51 -9.57 -11.27
C LYS A 145 0.47 -10.68 -10.90
N GLY A 146 0.18 -11.41 -9.83
CA GLY A 146 1.02 -12.54 -9.42
C GLY A 146 1.22 -12.62 -7.93
N SER A 147 2.33 -13.21 -7.48
CA SER A 147 2.63 -13.39 -6.06
C SER A 147 4.04 -12.94 -5.70
N ILE A 148 4.15 -12.33 -4.52
CA ILE A 148 5.40 -11.84 -3.94
C ILE A 148 5.53 -12.44 -2.54
N PRO A 149 6.57 -13.23 -2.23
CA PRO A 149 6.85 -13.63 -0.87
C PRO A 149 7.13 -12.42 0.04
N VAL A 150 6.60 -12.44 1.27
CA VAL A 150 6.77 -11.34 2.23
C VAL A 150 8.25 -11.06 2.53
N ASN A 151 9.09 -12.09 2.52
CA ASN A 151 10.53 -11.96 2.76
C ASN A 151 11.25 -11.08 1.71
N VAL A 152 10.74 -11.00 0.49
CA VAL A 152 11.24 -10.08 -0.56
C VAL A 152 11.11 -8.62 -0.11
N LEU A 153 9.99 -8.28 0.51
CA LEU A 153 9.73 -6.93 0.99
C LEU A 153 10.46 -6.61 2.30
N THR A 154 10.55 -7.59 3.18
CA THR A 154 11.21 -7.43 4.49
C THR A 154 12.71 -7.61 4.46
N ARG A 155 13.25 -8.12 3.32
CA ARG A 155 14.66 -8.47 3.13
C ARG A 155 15.19 -9.45 4.20
N VAL A 156 14.30 -10.29 4.71
CA VAL A 156 14.65 -11.36 5.67
C VAL A 156 14.80 -12.64 4.87
N SER A 157 15.98 -13.25 4.92
CA SER A 157 16.22 -14.54 4.24
C SER A 157 15.39 -15.64 4.87
N SER A 158 14.68 -16.42 4.04
CA SER A 158 13.89 -17.58 4.49
C SER A 158 14.19 -18.77 3.59
N ALA A 159 14.69 -19.85 4.19
CA ALA A 159 15.10 -21.06 3.47
C ALA A 159 13.95 -21.77 2.73
N ASN A 160 12.70 -21.50 3.08
CA ASN A 160 11.49 -22.10 2.52
C ASN A 160 10.53 -21.05 1.92
N ALA A 161 11.05 -19.90 1.47
CA ALA A 161 10.23 -18.89 0.86
C ALA A 161 9.55 -19.41 -0.42
N ALA A 162 8.29 -19.05 -0.62
CA ALA A 162 7.61 -19.27 -1.89
C ALA A 162 8.38 -18.54 -3.02
N PRO A 163 8.32 -19.01 -4.26
CA PRO A 163 8.94 -18.30 -5.37
C PRO A 163 8.17 -17.02 -5.69
N LEU A 164 8.90 -16.01 -6.16
CA LEU A 164 8.33 -14.85 -6.82
C LEU A 164 7.70 -15.31 -8.15
N ASP A 165 6.49 -14.85 -8.44
CA ASP A 165 5.82 -15.10 -9.73
C ASP A 165 5.00 -13.88 -10.13
N LEU A 166 5.48 -13.10 -11.09
CA LEU A 166 4.85 -11.88 -11.57
C LEU A 166 4.67 -11.89 -13.07
N ASP A 167 3.46 -11.58 -13.48
CA ASP A 167 3.07 -11.30 -14.87
C ASP A 167 2.90 -9.80 -15.07
N ILE A 168 3.73 -9.19 -15.90
CA ILE A 168 3.72 -7.77 -16.19
C ILE A 168 3.32 -7.57 -17.66
N ASN A 169 2.27 -6.80 -17.89
CA ASN A 169 1.83 -6.42 -19.23
C ASN A 169 2.06 -4.93 -19.45
N LEU A 170 2.79 -4.61 -20.52
CA LEU A 170 3.10 -3.25 -20.94
C LEU A 170 2.24 -2.94 -22.17
N ASP A 171 1.25 -2.09 -22.03
CA ASP A 171 0.41 -1.61 -23.11
C ASP A 171 0.69 -0.14 -23.38
N HIS A 172 1.55 0.11 -24.36
CA HIS A 172 2.12 1.44 -24.61
C HIS A 172 2.77 2.06 -23.35
N ALA A 173 3.54 1.25 -22.58
CA ALA A 173 4.24 1.79 -21.43
C ALA A 173 5.30 2.82 -21.85
N ASP A 174 5.49 3.85 -21.04
CA ASP A 174 6.48 4.90 -21.31
C ASP A 174 7.89 4.39 -20.97
N MET A 175 8.77 4.32 -21.95
CA MET A 175 10.15 3.91 -21.73
C MET A 175 10.92 4.87 -20.80
N ASN A 176 10.53 6.15 -20.72
CA ASN A 176 11.14 7.08 -19.76
C ASN A 176 10.96 6.63 -18.31
N ALA A 177 9.88 5.90 -18.01
CA ALA A 177 9.67 5.34 -16.68
C ALA A 177 10.70 4.27 -16.30
N LEU A 178 11.36 3.62 -17.26
CA LEU A 178 12.39 2.62 -16.97
C LEU A 178 13.60 3.23 -16.26
N ALA A 179 13.95 4.48 -16.61
CA ALA A 179 15.06 5.19 -15.95
C ALA A 179 14.83 5.44 -14.46
N LEU A 180 13.57 5.41 -13.99
CA LEU A 180 13.24 5.54 -12.58
C LEU A 180 13.57 4.28 -11.76
N PHE A 181 13.59 3.12 -12.42
CA PHE A 181 13.73 1.81 -11.77
C PHE A 181 15.05 1.12 -12.08
N PHE A 182 15.68 1.48 -13.19
CA PHE A 182 16.90 0.84 -13.68
C PHE A 182 18.04 1.86 -13.82
N ASN A 183 18.90 1.94 -12.81
CA ASN A 183 20.06 2.86 -12.78
C ASN A 183 20.96 2.86 -14.04
N PRO A 184 21.15 1.76 -14.78
CA PRO A 184 21.94 1.79 -16.01
C PRO A 184 21.27 2.53 -17.17
N VAL A 185 19.95 2.76 -17.08
CA VAL A 185 19.18 3.46 -18.11
C VAL A 185 19.20 4.96 -17.81
N THR A 186 19.98 5.73 -18.54
CA THR A 186 20.08 7.19 -18.37
C THR A 186 19.05 7.96 -19.17
N SER A 187 18.60 7.42 -20.31
CA SER A 187 17.49 7.95 -21.10
C SER A 187 16.88 6.85 -21.95
N ALA A 188 15.57 6.85 -22.07
CA ALA A 188 14.82 5.98 -22.96
C ALA A 188 13.53 6.71 -23.36
N GLU A 189 13.17 6.70 -24.64
CA GLU A 189 12.02 7.44 -25.15
C GLU A 189 11.13 6.53 -26.00
N GLY A 190 9.83 6.80 -25.96
CA GLY A 190 8.83 6.15 -26.79
C GLY A 190 8.00 5.08 -26.05
N PRO A 191 6.96 4.58 -26.72
CA PRO A 191 6.09 3.55 -26.17
C PRO A 191 6.74 2.16 -26.28
N ILE A 192 6.61 1.38 -25.23
CA ILE A 192 6.93 -0.05 -25.24
C ILE A 192 5.64 -0.86 -25.07
N LYS A 193 5.51 -1.93 -25.86
CA LYS A 193 4.46 -2.92 -25.73
C LYS A 193 5.07 -4.29 -25.56
N GLY A 194 4.63 -5.04 -24.55
CA GLY A 194 5.19 -6.34 -24.30
C GLY A 194 4.63 -7.01 -23.05
N TYR A 195 5.11 -8.21 -22.83
CA TYR A 195 4.82 -9.02 -21.66
C TYR A 195 6.15 -9.47 -21.03
N VAL A 196 6.23 -9.33 -19.72
CA VAL A 196 7.40 -9.76 -18.95
C VAL A 196 6.91 -10.69 -17.85
N LYS A 197 7.50 -11.88 -17.79
CA LYS A 197 7.33 -12.80 -16.67
C LYS A 197 8.59 -12.78 -15.80
N VAL A 198 8.39 -12.55 -14.51
CA VAL A 198 9.46 -12.62 -13.50
C VAL A 198 9.12 -13.76 -12.57
N SER A 199 9.97 -14.77 -12.48
CA SER A 199 9.73 -15.93 -11.61
C SER A 199 11.04 -16.51 -11.08
N GLY A 200 11.01 -17.03 -9.85
CA GLY A 200 12.16 -17.70 -9.24
C GLY A 200 12.25 -17.50 -7.73
N ALA A 201 13.19 -18.21 -7.12
CA ALA A 201 13.53 -17.97 -5.72
C ALA A 201 14.21 -16.58 -5.58
N TRP A 202 13.94 -15.94 -4.47
CA TRP A 202 14.59 -14.69 -4.10
C TRP A 202 15.52 -14.98 -2.91
N ASP A 203 16.81 -14.98 -3.18
CA ASP A 203 17.89 -15.22 -2.19
C ASP A 203 18.47 -13.90 -1.68
#